data_2b98d4aa9d1e72caf5d4e61cc23ca91a
#
_entry.id   2b98d4aa9d1e72caf5d4e61cc23ca91a
#
_cell.length_a   1.000
_cell.length_b   1.000
_cell.length_c   1.000
_cell.angle_alpha   90.00
_cell.angle_beta   90.00
_cell.angle_gamma   90.00
#
_symmetry.space_group_name_H-M   'P 1'
#
loop_
_entity.id
_entity.type
_entity.pdbx_description
1 polymer ?
#
loop_
_entity_poly.entity_id
_entity_poly.type
_entity_poly.pdbx_seq_one_letter_code
_entity_poly.pdbx_strand_id
1 'polypeptide(L)'
;APGSASRDMYLDKDGNPLLNLSQNGHLASGVPGTVAGLFASHKYGKLGFAALIQPAIELAEKGFVITAAEARSLNGSKSAFEKYNTIRPAFVKKNAWKAGDTLVQKDLAATLSRIRDNGMKGFYEGETAKLITEEMKRGGGKISLEDLKNYTAAKRDPIIFDYKGHTVIGMPMPSSGGLLMQQMMKMIEDRDIASMGFHSSASVQLMIEVERRAYADRAEFMGDKDFVKVPMKTLSSDIYLKERMNDFIPGKATP
;
A
#
# COMPACT_ATOMS: atom_id res chain seq x y z
N ALA A 1 9.67 5.33 -7.20
CA ALA A 1 10.10 6.63 -6.66
C ALA A 1 10.19 7.64 -7.79
N PRO A 2 10.08 8.98 -7.54
CA PRO A 2 10.44 10.00 -8.51
C PRO A 2 11.93 9.90 -8.92
N GLY A 3 12.25 10.20 -10.17
CA GLY A 3 13.62 10.11 -10.69
C GLY A 3 14.63 11.02 -9.97
N SER A 4 14.16 12.12 -9.41
CA SER A 4 14.96 13.06 -8.61
C SER A 4 15.06 12.69 -7.11
N ALA A 5 14.48 11.56 -6.67
CA ALA A 5 14.61 11.09 -5.30
C ALA A 5 16.04 10.61 -5.02
N SER A 6 16.55 10.87 -3.83
CA SER A 6 17.86 10.41 -3.37
C SER A 6 17.74 9.65 -2.04
N ARG A 7 18.78 8.86 -1.73
CA ARG A 7 18.85 8.11 -0.46
C ARG A 7 18.70 9.03 0.75
N ASP A 8 19.32 10.19 0.68
CA ASP A 8 19.48 11.09 1.83
C ASP A 8 18.45 12.23 1.86
N MET A 9 17.41 12.17 0.97
CA MET A 9 16.40 13.24 0.85
C MET A 9 15.57 13.49 2.11
N TYR A 10 15.60 12.57 3.06
CA TYR A 10 14.90 12.65 4.35
C TYR A 10 15.86 12.79 5.55
N LEU A 11 17.13 13.12 5.30
CA LEU A 11 18.09 13.37 6.35
C LEU A 11 18.29 14.89 6.53
N ASP A 12 18.62 15.29 7.75
CA ASP A 12 19.13 16.63 8.02
C ASP A 12 20.64 16.73 7.63
N LYS A 13 21.21 17.91 7.82
CA LYS A 13 22.66 18.18 7.53
C LYS A 13 23.63 17.35 8.38
N ASP A 14 23.16 16.80 9.51
CA ASP A 14 23.95 16.00 10.44
C ASP A 14 23.71 14.49 10.23
N GLY A 15 22.89 14.12 9.22
CA GLY A 15 22.56 12.73 8.85
C GLY A 15 21.41 12.12 9.69
N ASN A 16 20.70 12.89 10.49
CA ASN A 16 19.59 12.38 11.28
C ASN A 16 18.29 12.31 10.45
N PRO A 17 17.44 11.28 10.65
CA PRO A 17 16.22 11.12 9.88
C PRO A 17 15.15 12.15 10.25
N LEU A 18 14.64 12.84 9.24
CA LEU A 18 13.50 13.75 9.32
C LEU A 18 12.20 12.97 9.07
N LEU A 19 11.77 12.15 10.03
CA LEU A 19 10.66 11.20 9.90
C LEU A 19 9.36 11.84 9.37
N ASN A 20 9.07 13.08 9.78
CA ASN A 20 7.87 13.78 9.30
C ASN A 20 7.88 13.97 7.77
N LEU A 21 9.04 14.20 7.15
CA LEU A 21 9.16 14.41 5.69
C LEU A 21 8.96 13.11 4.89
N SER A 22 9.30 11.96 5.47
CA SER A 22 9.10 10.66 4.82
C SER A 22 7.69 10.10 4.99
N GLN A 23 6.91 10.65 5.92
CA GLN A 23 5.57 10.17 6.25
C GLN A 23 4.46 11.09 5.77
N ASN A 24 4.72 12.38 5.64
CA ASN A 24 3.68 13.38 5.41
C ASN A 24 4.05 14.38 4.32
N GLY A 25 3.03 14.85 3.61
CA GLY A 25 3.15 15.91 2.62
C GLY A 25 3.69 15.44 1.27
N HIS A 26 4.01 16.40 0.42
CA HIS A 26 4.32 16.17 -0.99
C HIS A 26 5.64 15.43 -1.22
N LEU A 27 6.62 15.63 -0.33
CA LEU A 27 7.93 14.96 -0.45
C LEU A 27 7.83 13.44 -0.18
N ALA A 28 6.86 13.00 0.64
CA ALA A 28 6.61 11.59 0.91
C ALA A 28 5.89 10.86 -0.23
N SER A 29 5.42 11.59 -1.26
CA SER A 29 4.60 11.04 -2.33
C SER A 29 5.45 10.29 -3.37
N GLY A 30 5.08 9.04 -3.66
CA GLY A 30 5.60 8.28 -4.79
C GLY A 30 4.83 8.56 -6.08
N VAL A 31 5.40 8.20 -7.24
CA VAL A 31 4.72 8.31 -8.53
C VAL A 31 3.47 7.42 -8.51
N PRO A 32 2.26 7.95 -8.80
CA PRO A 32 1.03 7.18 -8.69
C PRO A 32 0.93 6.08 -9.76
N GLY A 33 0.76 4.83 -9.31
CA GLY A 33 0.79 3.66 -10.18
C GLY A 33 -0.56 3.00 -10.43
N THR A 34 -1.62 3.40 -9.72
CA THR A 34 -2.92 2.72 -9.77
C THR A 34 -3.50 2.66 -11.17
N VAL A 35 -3.47 3.77 -11.93
CA VAL A 35 -4.04 3.82 -13.28
C VAL A 35 -3.30 2.86 -14.21
N ALA A 36 -1.97 2.85 -14.21
CA ALA A 36 -1.18 1.91 -15.01
C ALA A 36 -1.48 0.44 -14.63
N GLY A 37 -1.61 0.16 -13.32
CA GLY A 37 -1.98 -1.16 -12.82
C GLY A 37 -3.36 -1.61 -13.27
N LEU A 38 -4.35 -0.72 -13.25
CA LEU A 38 -5.71 -1.01 -13.74
C LEU A 38 -5.70 -1.34 -15.24
N PHE A 39 -4.99 -0.57 -16.07
CA PHE A 39 -4.88 -0.87 -17.49
C PHE A 39 -4.09 -2.17 -17.75
N ALA A 40 -3.04 -2.44 -16.98
CA ALA A 40 -2.31 -3.71 -17.08
C ALA A 40 -3.20 -4.91 -16.72
N SER A 41 -4.12 -4.76 -15.78
CA SER A 41 -5.07 -5.79 -15.34
C SER A 41 -6.28 -5.91 -16.27
N HIS A 42 -6.69 -4.82 -16.92
CA HIS A 42 -7.89 -4.78 -17.77
C HIS A 42 -7.86 -5.77 -18.94
N LYS A 43 -6.67 -6.16 -19.42
CA LYS A 43 -6.51 -7.20 -20.45
C LYS A 43 -7.12 -8.55 -20.08
N TYR A 44 -7.36 -8.81 -18.81
CA TYR A 44 -8.05 -10.01 -18.31
C TYR A 44 -9.55 -9.79 -18.12
N GLY A 45 -10.03 -8.55 -18.27
CA GLY A 45 -11.44 -8.19 -18.16
C GLY A 45 -12.25 -8.49 -19.41
N LYS A 46 -13.57 -8.65 -19.24
CA LYS A 46 -14.51 -8.90 -20.35
C LYS A 46 -15.22 -7.62 -20.81
N LEU A 47 -15.36 -6.63 -19.93
CA LEU A 47 -16.06 -5.37 -20.23
C LEU A 47 -15.05 -4.30 -20.66
N GLY A 48 -15.48 -3.37 -21.51
CA GLY A 48 -14.66 -2.22 -21.89
C GLY A 48 -14.36 -1.31 -20.70
N PHE A 49 -13.17 -0.73 -20.66
CA PHE A 49 -12.71 0.09 -19.54
C PHE A 49 -13.64 1.27 -19.25
N ALA A 50 -14.18 1.91 -20.30
CA ALA A 50 -15.13 3.01 -20.17
C ALA A 50 -16.40 2.62 -19.38
N ALA A 51 -16.92 1.42 -19.62
CA ALA A 51 -18.09 0.90 -18.88
C ALA A 51 -17.75 0.61 -17.41
N LEU A 52 -16.53 0.14 -17.14
CA LEU A 52 -16.09 -0.19 -15.77
C LEU A 52 -15.85 1.06 -14.91
N ILE A 53 -15.34 2.14 -15.49
CA ILE A 53 -15.03 3.37 -14.75
C ILE A 53 -16.23 4.31 -14.61
N GLN A 54 -17.25 4.18 -15.47
CA GLN A 54 -18.40 5.08 -15.51
C GLN A 54 -19.15 5.23 -14.17
N PRO A 55 -19.42 4.15 -13.40
CA PRO A 55 -20.06 4.28 -12.09
C PRO A 55 -19.23 5.11 -11.10
N ALA A 56 -17.90 5.00 -11.15
CA ALA A 56 -17.01 5.79 -10.28
C ALA A 56 -17.06 7.29 -10.66
N ILE A 57 -17.16 7.62 -11.95
CA ILE A 57 -17.36 8.99 -12.42
C ILE A 57 -18.66 9.55 -11.87
N GLU A 58 -19.75 8.81 -11.96
CA GLU A 58 -21.07 9.24 -11.48
C GLU A 58 -21.10 9.46 -9.98
N LEU A 59 -20.50 8.56 -9.19
CA LEU A 59 -20.38 8.71 -7.75
C LEU A 59 -19.54 9.93 -7.37
N ALA A 60 -18.45 10.19 -8.08
CA ALA A 60 -17.61 11.36 -7.82
C ALA A 60 -18.34 12.66 -8.21
N GLU A 61 -19.07 12.69 -9.32
CA GLU A 61 -19.75 13.86 -9.84
C GLU A 61 -21.02 14.21 -9.07
N LYS A 62 -21.90 13.22 -8.84
CA LYS A 62 -23.18 13.39 -8.15
C LYS A 62 -23.02 13.34 -6.62
N GLY A 63 -21.95 12.72 -6.16
CA GLY A 63 -21.68 12.46 -4.76
C GLY A 63 -22.36 11.18 -4.25
N PHE A 64 -21.98 10.79 -3.06
CA PHE A 64 -22.58 9.70 -2.30
C PHE A 64 -22.78 10.10 -0.85
N VAL A 65 -23.77 9.49 -0.21
CA VAL A 65 -24.10 9.75 1.20
C VAL A 65 -23.07 9.05 2.08
N ILE A 66 -22.42 9.80 2.98
CA ILE A 66 -21.42 9.24 3.89
C ILE A 66 -22.03 8.67 5.16
N THR A 67 -21.40 7.63 5.68
CA THR A 67 -21.76 6.98 6.95
C THR A 67 -21.24 7.78 8.16
N ALA A 68 -21.66 7.39 9.36
CA ALA A 68 -21.13 7.94 10.60
C ALA A 68 -19.63 7.66 10.79
N ALA A 69 -19.14 6.51 10.30
CA ALA A 69 -17.72 6.16 10.36
C ALA A 69 -16.87 7.05 9.45
N GLU A 70 -17.32 7.27 8.22
CA GLU A 70 -16.67 8.15 7.26
C GLU A 70 -16.67 9.61 7.75
N ALA A 71 -17.78 10.09 8.30
CA ALA A 71 -17.86 11.43 8.88
C ALA A 71 -16.83 11.61 10.02
N ARG A 72 -16.70 10.63 10.93
CA ARG A 72 -15.67 10.66 11.98
C ARG A 72 -14.26 10.68 11.42
N SER A 73 -13.96 9.84 10.42
CA SER A 73 -12.65 9.77 9.78
C SER A 73 -12.28 11.09 9.09
N LEU A 74 -13.19 11.67 8.31
CA LEU A 74 -12.98 12.95 7.62
C LEU A 74 -12.75 14.09 8.60
N ASN A 75 -13.53 14.16 9.69
CA ASN A 75 -13.34 15.17 10.74
C ASN A 75 -12.02 14.98 11.48
N GLY A 76 -11.64 13.75 11.81
CA GLY A 76 -10.36 13.44 12.46
C GLY A 76 -9.14 13.77 11.60
N SER A 77 -9.27 13.66 10.29
CA SER A 77 -8.19 13.96 9.33
C SER A 77 -8.17 15.41 8.85
N LYS A 78 -9.13 16.25 9.25
CA LYS A 78 -9.28 17.62 8.74
C LYS A 78 -8.01 18.46 8.88
N SER A 79 -7.40 18.46 10.06
CA SER A 79 -6.17 19.22 10.33
C SER A 79 -4.99 18.78 9.48
N ALA A 80 -4.86 17.48 9.21
CA ALA A 80 -3.84 16.94 8.32
C ALA A 80 -4.10 17.36 6.86
N PHE A 81 -5.34 17.30 6.40
CA PHE A 81 -5.70 17.77 5.06
C PHE A 81 -5.41 19.27 4.89
N GLU A 82 -5.73 20.11 5.88
CA GLU A 82 -5.45 21.55 5.84
C GLU A 82 -3.95 21.85 5.91
N LYS A 83 -3.18 21.05 6.65
CA LYS A 83 -1.73 21.24 6.81
C LYS A 83 -0.93 20.84 5.60
N TYR A 84 -1.27 19.69 4.97
CA TYR A 84 -0.43 19.05 3.97
C TYR A 84 -0.89 19.25 2.52
N ASN A 85 -2.00 19.95 2.27
CA ASN A 85 -2.44 20.30 0.93
C ASN A 85 -2.30 21.80 0.68
N THR A 86 -1.82 22.20 -0.49
CA THR A 86 -1.70 23.61 -0.88
C THR A 86 -3.02 24.18 -1.37
N ILE A 87 -3.93 23.30 -1.82
CA ILE A 87 -5.28 23.63 -2.24
C ILE A 87 -6.25 22.85 -1.35
N ARG A 88 -7.32 23.50 -0.94
CA ARG A 88 -8.33 22.88 -0.07
C ARG A 88 -9.02 21.71 -0.79
N PRO A 89 -8.87 20.47 -0.30
CA PRO A 89 -9.51 19.32 -0.93
C PRO A 89 -11.01 19.24 -0.60
N ALA A 90 -11.76 18.48 -1.40
CA ALA A 90 -13.19 18.23 -1.21
C ALA A 90 -13.54 17.63 0.17
N PHE A 91 -12.58 17.00 0.83
CA PHE A 91 -12.72 16.42 2.16
C PHE A 91 -12.82 17.46 3.28
N VAL A 92 -12.46 18.71 3.04
CA VAL A 92 -12.45 19.80 4.01
C VAL A 92 -13.58 20.77 3.76
N LYS A 93 -14.51 20.87 4.68
CA LYS A 93 -15.58 21.89 4.67
C LYS A 93 -15.57 22.72 5.95
N LYS A 94 -16.27 23.88 5.94
CA LYS A 94 -16.36 24.80 7.08
C LYS A 94 -16.89 24.10 8.33
N ASN A 95 -18.04 23.44 8.19
CA ASN A 95 -18.70 22.70 9.26
C ASN A 95 -18.17 21.25 9.31
N ALA A 96 -18.29 20.60 10.48
CA ALA A 96 -17.97 19.18 10.60
C ALA A 96 -18.88 18.33 9.68
N TRP A 97 -18.33 17.24 9.21
CA TRP A 97 -19.07 16.22 8.49
C TRP A 97 -20.02 15.46 9.43
N LYS A 98 -21.20 15.10 8.94
CA LYS A 98 -22.21 14.31 9.66
C LYS A 98 -22.62 13.12 8.81
N ALA A 99 -23.08 12.05 9.46
CA ALA A 99 -23.75 10.95 8.76
C ALA A 99 -24.95 11.52 7.98
N GLY A 100 -25.12 11.08 6.74
CA GLY A 100 -26.15 11.60 5.85
C GLY A 100 -25.72 12.79 4.98
N ASP A 101 -24.56 13.41 5.23
CA ASP A 101 -24.00 14.42 4.30
C ASP A 101 -23.59 13.76 2.98
N THR A 102 -23.63 14.51 1.90
CA THR A 102 -23.17 14.06 0.57
C THR A 102 -21.75 14.55 0.30
N LEU A 103 -20.82 13.64 0.02
CA LEU A 103 -19.48 13.94 -0.45
C LEU A 103 -19.44 13.98 -1.96
N VAL A 104 -19.15 15.15 -2.53
CA VAL A 104 -19.01 15.38 -3.98
C VAL A 104 -17.56 15.70 -4.31
N GLN A 105 -17.02 15.07 -5.38
CA GLN A 105 -15.61 15.19 -5.78
C GLN A 105 -15.51 15.50 -7.28
N LYS A 106 -15.92 16.71 -7.70
CA LYS A 106 -15.98 17.09 -9.13
C LYS A 106 -14.63 17.01 -9.84
N ASP A 107 -13.53 17.37 -9.15
CA ASP A 107 -12.19 17.29 -9.74
C ASP A 107 -11.76 15.84 -9.99
N LEU A 108 -12.16 14.92 -9.09
CA LEU A 108 -11.98 13.48 -9.29
C LEU A 108 -12.82 12.99 -10.48
N ALA A 109 -14.08 13.40 -10.58
CA ALA A 109 -14.95 13.05 -11.72
C ALA A 109 -14.34 13.51 -13.05
N ALA A 110 -13.81 14.74 -13.10
CA ALA A 110 -13.13 15.26 -14.29
C ALA A 110 -11.86 14.44 -14.62
N THR A 111 -11.08 14.05 -13.61
CA THR A 111 -9.90 13.20 -13.80
C THR A 111 -10.27 11.81 -14.31
N LEU A 112 -11.26 11.16 -13.69
CA LEU A 112 -11.75 9.85 -14.13
C LEU A 112 -12.34 9.90 -15.55
N SER A 113 -13.00 10.99 -15.93
CA SER A 113 -13.51 11.21 -17.29
C SER A 113 -12.36 11.31 -18.30
N ARG A 114 -11.29 12.05 -17.98
CA ARG A 114 -10.10 12.09 -18.85
C ARG A 114 -9.47 10.71 -19.02
N ILE A 115 -9.44 9.89 -17.96
CA ILE A 115 -8.94 8.50 -18.02
C ILE A 115 -9.87 7.63 -18.88
N ARG A 116 -11.20 7.76 -18.75
CA ARG A 116 -12.17 7.06 -19.58
C ARG A 116 -11.96 7.34 -21.06
N ASP A 117 -11.80 8.61 -21.40
CA ASP A 117 -11.80 9.10 -22.77
C ASP A 117 -10.43 8.94 -23.47
N ASN A 118 -9.33 9.03 -22.72
CA ASN A 118 -7.96 9.02 -23.25
C ASN A 118 -7.08 7.86 -22.73
N GLY A 119 -7.65 6.91 -21.99
CA GLY A 119 -6.89 5.81 -21.40
C GLY A 119 -5.81 6.31 -20.43
N MET A 120 -4.67 5.63 -20.39
CA MET A 120 -3.55 6.00 -19.53
C MET A 120 -3.07 7.44 -19.75
N LYS A 121 -3.14 7.94 -20.97
CA LYS A 121 -2.73 9.31 -21.30
C LYS A 121 -3.58 10.36 -20.59
N GLY A 122 -4.85 10.07 -20.32
CA GLY A 122 -5.75 10.94 -19.56
C GLY A 122 -5.28 11.20 -18.10
N PHE A 123 -4.34 10.40 -17.60
CA PHE A 123 -3.76 10.57 -16.28
C PHE A 123 -2.27 10.96 -16.32
N TYR A 124 -1.46 10.22 -17.09
CA TYR A 124 -0.01 10.38 -17.10
C TYR A 124 0.50 11.46 -18.04
N GLU A 125 -0.37 11.99 -18.91
CA GLU A 125 -0.07 13.08 -19.83
C GLU A 125 -1.17 14.16 -19.75
N GLY A 126 -0.97 15.29 -20.40
CA GLY A 126 -1.96 16.37 -20.53
C GLY A 126 -2.32 17.03 -19.19
N GLU A 127 -3.60 17.37 -19.02
CA GLU A 127 -4.07 18.20 -17.91
C GLU A 127 -3.87 17.57 -16.54
N THR A 128 -4.18 16.27 -16.37
CA THR A 128 -4.02 15.61 -15.06
C THR A 128 -2.56 15.59 -14.63
N ALA A 129 -1.64 15.23 -15.53
CA ALA A 129 -0.22 15.24 -15.25
C ALA A 129 0.30 16.63 -14.87
N LYS A 130 -0.20 17.67 -15.54
CA LYS A 130 0.11 19.07 -15.27
C LYS A 130 -0.34 19.49 -13.86
N LEU A 131 -1.59 19.19 -13.51
CA LEU A 131 -2.15 19.49 -12.19
C LEU A 131 -1.35 18.79 -11.07
N ILE A 132 -0.96 17.53 -11.26
CA ILE A 132 -0.13 16.78 -10.30
C ILE A 132 1.23 17.47 -10.11
N THR A 133 1.91 17.79 -11.20
CA THR A 133 3.25 18.37 -11.13
C THR A 133 3.27 19.81 -10.62
N GLU A 134 2.23 20.59 -10.90
CA GLU A 134 2.04 21.91 -10.33
C GLU A 134 1.82 21.84 -8.81
N GLU A 135 1.01 20.88 -8.34
CA GLU A 135 0.83 20.66 -6.90
C GLU A 135 2.13 20.21 -6.24
N MET A 136 2.88 19.29 -6.85
CA MET A 136 4.19 18.88 -6.36
C MET A 136 5.15 20.07 -6.24
N LYS A 137 5.17 20.95 -7.23
CA LYS A 137 6.00 22.17 -7.21
C LYS A 137 5.61 23.11 -6.08
N ARG A 138 4.30 23.32 -5.85
CA ARG A 138 3.81 24.17 -4.75
C ARG A 138 4.16 23.63 -3.37
N GLY A 139 4.03 22.31 -3.19
CA GLY A 139 4.23 21.65 -1.90
C GLY A 139 5.65 21.11 -1.66
N GLY A 140 6.60 21.34 -2.58
CA GLY A 140 7.99 20.86 -2.46
C GLY A 140 8.17 19.36 -2.71
N GLY A 141 7.23 18.73 -3.43
CA GLY A 141 7.33 17.33 -3.85
C GLY A 141 8.28 17.14 -5.05
N LYS A 142 8.49 15.89 -5.43
CA LYS A 142 9.51 15.53 -6.43
C LYS A 142 8.98 14.94 -7.74
N ILE A 143 7.68 14.66 -7.84
CA ILE A 143 7.11 14.04 -9.04
C ILE A 143 7.12 15.04 -10.20
N SER A 144 7.77 14.66 -11.31
CA SER A 144 7.87 15.43 -12.55
C SER A 144 6.93 14.91 -13.64
N LEU A 145 6.76 15.68 -14.71
CA LEU A 145 6.04 15.23 -15.91
C LEU A 145 6.73 14.01 -16.55
N GLU A 146 8.05 13.96 -16.49
CA GLU A 146 8.81 12.84 -17.01
C GLU A 146 8.59 11.56 -16.20
N ASP A 147 8.56 11.66 -14.86
CA ASP A 147 8.22 10.54 -13.99
C ASP A 147 6.84 9.95 -14.30
N LEU A 148 5.85 10.82 -14.54
CA LEU A 148 4.50 10.40 -14.89
C LEU A 148 4.48 9.74 -16.28
N LYS A 149 5.05 10.39 -17.29
CA LYS A 149 5.06 9.91 -18.68
C LYS A 149 5.76 8.55 -18.82
N ASN A 150 6.84 8.33 -18.07
CA ASN A 150 7.65 7.11 -18.13
C ASN A 150 7.15 6.01 -17.18
N TYR A 151 6.07 6.26 -16.41
CA TYR A 151 5.60 5.28 -15.45
C TYR A 151 5.03 4.03 -16.13
N THR A 152 5.49 2.87 -15.67
CA THR A 152 4.98 1.56 -16.11
C THR A 152 4.66 0.68 -14.91
N ALA A 153 3.60 -0.12 -15.02
CA ALA A 153 3.24 -1.11 -14.01
C ALA A 153 4.17 -2.33 -14.11
N ALA A 154 4.96 -2.59 -13.09
CA ALA A 154 5.81 -3.77 -13.02
C ALA A 154 4.97 -5.02 -12.75
N LYS A 155 5.09 -6.03 -13.64
CA LYS A 155 4.53 -7.36 -13.39
C LYS A 155 5.52 -8.16 -12.55
N ARG A 156 5.03 -8.78 -11.47
CA ARG A 156 5.82 -9.59 -10.56
C ARG A 156 5.16 -10.94 -10.34
N ASP A 157 5.97 -11.99 -10.24
CA ASP A 157 5.47 -13.32 -9.92
C ASP A 157 5.06 -13.38 -8.44
N PRO A 158 3.88 -13.91 -8.12
CA PRO A 158 3.41 -14.02 -6.74
C PRO A 158 4.26 -14.99 -5.91
N ILE A 159 4.18 -14.89 -4.61
CA ILE A 159 4.66 -15.92 -3.69
C ILE A 159 3.60 -17.03 -3.70
N ILE A 160 4.00 -18.25 -4.05
CA ILE A 160 3.09 -19.42 -4.09
C ILE A 160 3.68 -20.51 -3.21
N PHE A 161 2.87 -21.05 -2.31
CA PHE A 161 3.26 -22.16 -1.45
C PHE A 161 2.03 -22.99 -1.05
N ASP A 162 2.26 -24.23 -0.67
CA ASP A 162 1.21 -25.11 -0.15
C ASP A 162 1.17 -25.09 1.37
N TYR A 163 -0.03 -25.09 1.92
CA TYR A 163 -0.30 -25.19 3.35
C TYR A 163 -1.47 -26.11 3.61
N LYS A 164 -1.23 -27.24 4.27
CA LYS A 164 -2.27 -28.25 4.63
C LYS A 164 -3.19 -28.60 3.46
N GLY A 165 -2.62 -28.83 2.29
CA GLY A 165 -3.35 -29.20 1.07
C GLY A 165 -4.03 -28.05 0.33
N HIS A 166 -3.77 -26.80 0.72
CA HIS A 166 -4.26 -25.60 0.04
C HIS A 166 -3.10 -24.83 -0.59
N THR A 167 -3.25 -24.43 -1.85
CA THR A 167 -2.31 -23.51 -2.48
C THR A 167 -2.59 -22.09 -2.04
N VAL A 168 -1.62 -21.45 -1.41
CA VAL A 168 -1.67 -20.05 -0.96
C VAL A 168 -0.92 -19.17 -1.95
N ILE A 169 -1.56 -18.08 -2.40
CA ILE A 169 -0.99 -17.11 -3.32
C ILE A 169 -0.89 -15.78 -2.60
N GLY A 170 0.33 -15.31 -2.39
CA GLY A 170 0.64 -14.08 -1.65
C GLY A 170 1.30 -13.00 -2.50
N MET A 171 1.31 -11.78 -1.96
CA MET A 171 1.92 -10.62 -2.61
C MET A 171 3.44 -10.79 -2.74
N PRO A 172 4.04 -10.51 -3.92
CA PRO A 172 5.49 -10.56 -4.10
C PRO A 172 6.18 -9.32 -3.53
N MET A 173 7.51 -9.40 -3.38
CA MET A 173 8.35 -8.23 -3.08
C MET A 173 8.13 -7.11 -4.12
N PRO A 174 8.15 -5.83 -3.70
CA PRO A 174 8.65 -5.29 -2.42
C PRO A 174 7.69 -5.44 -1.23
N SER A 175 6.48 -5.94 -1.43
CA SER A 175 5.62 -6.29 -0.29
C SER A 175 6.18 -7.53 0.41
N SER A 176 6.48 -7.42 1.69
CA SER A 176 6.91 -8.55 2.52
C SER A 176 5.76 -9.52 2.84
N GLY A 177 4.50 -9.11 2.65
CA GLY A 177 3.32 -9.82 3.16
C GLY A 177 3.23 -11.28 2.72
N GLY A 178 3.48 -11.60 1.44
CA GLY A 178 3.41 -12.97 0.96
C GLY A 178 4.49 -13.87 1.55
N LEU A 179 5.73 -13.36 1.65
CA LEU A 179 6.84 -14.14 2.23
C LEU A 179 6.66 -14.32 3.74
N LEU A 180 6.25 -13.27 4.47
CA LEU A 180 5.95 -13.38 5.90
C LEU A 180 4.82 -14.38 6.16
N MET A 181 3.75 -14.34 5.37
CA MET A 181 2.65 -15.30 5.48
C MET A 181 3.15 -16.72 5.25
N GLN A 182 3.97 -16.96 4.22
CA GLN A 182 4.60 -18.26 3.97
C GLN A 182 5.42 -18.71 5.19
N GLN A 183 6.29 -17.85 5.72
CA GLN A 183 7.11 -18.17 6.88
C GLN A 183 6.25 -18.55 8.09
N MET A 184 5.28 -17.68 8.45
CA MET A 184 4.42 -17.92 9.61
C MET A 184 3.60 -19.20 9.47
N MET A 185 2.99 -19.43 8.32
CA MET A 185 2.18 -20.62 8.09
C MET A 185 3.03 -21.90 8.10
N LYS A 186 4.23 -21.87 7.49
CA LYS A 186 5.13 -23.03 7.46
C LYS A 186 5.72 -23.33 8.85
N MET A 187 6.04 -22.32 9.67
CA MET A 187 6.50 -22.54 11.06
C MET A 187 5.48 -23.24 11.96
N ILE A 188 4.17 -23.13 11.61
CA ILE A 188 3.09 -23.77 12.39
C ILE A 188 2.45 -24.97 11.70
N GLU A 189 2.89 -25.35 10.50
CA GLU A 189 2.22 -26.37 9.67
C GLU A 189 2.10 -27.72 10.38
N ASP A 190 3.16 -28.15 11.08
CA ASP A 190 3.21 -29.40 11.83
C ASP A 190 2.56 -29.33 13.22
N ARG A 191 1.91 -28.21 13.57
CA ARG A 191 1.29 -28.01 14.87
C ARG A 191 -0.23 -28.10 14.79
N ASP A 192 -0.82 -28.78 15.79
CA ASP A 192 -2.28 -28.85 15.92
C ASP A 192 -2.81 -27.63 16.68
N ILE A 193 -2.93 -26.50 15.98
CA ILE A 193 -3.48 -25.26 16.55
C ILE A 193 -4.94 -25.43 16.96
N ALA A 194 -5.69 -26.27 16.27
CA ALA A 194 -7.12 -26.48 16.55
C ALA A 194 -7.32 -27.05 17.95
N SER A 195 -6.46 -27.97 18.40
CA SER A 195 -6.51 -28.57 19.73
C SER A 195 -6.10 -27.60 20.85
N MET A 196 -5.42 -26.50 20.53
CA MET A 196 -5.01 -25.50 21.53
C MET A 196 -6.16 -24.66 22.05
N GLY A 197 -7.31 -24.65 21.36
CA GLY A 197 -8.47 -23.83 21.66
C GLY A 197 -8.38 -22.40 21.09
N PHE A 198 -9.55 -21.85 20.76
CA PHE A 198 -9.66 -20.52 20.18
C PHE A 198 -9.22 -19.44 21.17
N HIS A 199 -8.27 -18.60 20.75
CA HIS A 199 -7.67 -17.53 21.57
C HIS A 199 -7.16 -17.97 22.94
N SER A 200 -6.78 -19.24 23.10
CA SER A 200 -6.10 -19.69 24.32
C SER A 200 -4.71 -19.05 24.43
N SER A 201 -4.15 -19.00 25.63
CA SER A 201 -2.77 -18.51 25.85
C SER A 201 -1.74 -19.27 25.00
N ALA A 202 -1.95 -20.56 24.77
CA ALA A 202 -1.07 -21.40 23.97
C ALA A 202 -1.12 -21.01 22.47
N SER A 203 -2.35 -20.86 21.90
CA SER A 203 -2.50 -20.47 20.51
C SER A 203 -2.01 -19.04 20.24
N VAL A 204 -2.31 -18.11 21.14
CA VAL A 204 -1.87 -16.71 21.04
C VAL A 204 -0.35 -16.62 21.18
N GLN A 205 0.26 -17.33 22.14
CA GLN A 205 1.73 -17.38 22.26
C GLN A 205 2.36 -17.89 20.97
N LEU A 206 1.89 -19.01 20.43
CA LEU A 206 2.43 -19.56 19.19
C LEU A 206 2.37 -18.56 18.04
N MET A 207 1.23 -17.88 17.86
CA MET A 207 1.07 -16.86 16.83
C MET A 207 2.06 -15.70 17.01
N ILE A 208 2.18 -15.16 18.22
CA ILE A 208 3.13 -14.07 18.52
C ILE A 208 4.57 -14.52 18.24
N GLU A 209 4.93 -15.72 18.62
CA GLU A 209 6.30 -16.23 18.46
C GLU A 209 6.68 -16.43 16.99
N VAL A 210 5.78 -16.90 16.13
CA VAL A 210 6.07 -17.00 14.69
C VAL A 210 6.08 -15.63 14.02
N GLU A 211 5.19 -14.70 14.41
CA GLU A 211 5.21 -13.33 13.92
C GLU A 211 6.53 -12.63 14.25
N ARG A 212 6.98 -12.71 15.51
CA ARG A 212 8.25 -12.12 15.95
C ARG A 212 9.42 -12.59 15.08
N ARG A 213 9.53 -13.90 14.80
CA ARG A 213 10.59 -14.47 13.97
C ARG A 213 10.51 -14.01 12.52
N ALA A 214 9.33 -14.04 11.94
CA ALA A 214 9.10 -13.56 10.59
C ALA A 214 9.41 -12.06 10.44
N TYR A 215 9.01 -11.25 11.43
CA TYR A 215 9.31 -9.81 11.40
C TYR A 215 10.78 -9.48 11.73
N ALA A 216 11.49 -10.33 12.47
CA ALA A 216 12.94 -10.21 12.62
C ALA A 216 13.65 -10.45 11.26
N ASP A 217 13.25 -11.50 10.54
CA ASP A 217 13.75 -11.75 9.18
C ASP A 217 13.41 -10.62 8.22
N ARG A 218 12.22 -10.03 8.37
CA ARG A 218 11.82 -8.86 7.58
C ARG A 218 12.76 -7.68 7.81
N ALA A 219 13.06 -7.38 9.04
CA ALA A 219 13.91 -6.25 9.40
C ALA A 219 15.34 -6.41 8.88
N GLU A 220 15.86 -7.63 8.92
CA GLU A 220 17.25 -7.94 8.54
C GLU A 220 17.42 -8.10 7.02
N PHE A 221 16.51 -8.81 6.35
CA PHE A 221 16.76 -9.32 5.00
C PHE A 221 15.82 -8.75 3.91
N MET A 222 14.67 -8.15 4.27
CA MET A 222 13.67 -7.83 3.26
C MET A 222 13.70 -6.36 2.87
N GLY A 223 13.56 -6.12 1.57
CA GLY A 223 13.50 -4.81 0.96
C GLY A 223 13.00 -4.91 -0.48
N ASP A 224 13.08 -3.83 -1.24
CA ASP A 224 12.76 -3.89 -2.67
C ASP A 224 13.84 -4.66 -3.42
N LYS A 225 13.46 -5.83 -3.96
CA LYS A 225 14.38 -6.73 -4.69
C LYS A 225 15.04 -6.11 -5.93
N ASP A 226 14.51 -4.99 -6.42
CA ASP A 226 15.12 -4.27 -7.54
C ASP A 226 16.35 -3.47 -7.10
N PHE A 227 16.52 -3.25 -5.79
CA PHE A 227 17.63 -2.49 -5.19
C PHE A 227 18.46 -3.30 -4.19
N VAL A 228 17.87 -4.34 -3.58
CA VAL A 228 18.56 -5.16 -2.56
C VAL A 228 18.40 -6.65 -2.84
N LYS A 229 19.42 -7.42 -2.50
CA LYS A 229 19.41 -8.89 -2.65
C LYS A 229 18.69 -9.52 -1.46
N VAL A 230 17.44 -9.93 -1.66
CA VAL A 230 16.65 -10.68 -0.67
C VAL A 230 16.92 -12.18 -0.84
N PRO A 231 17.37 -12.92 0.22
CA PRO A 231 17.68 -14.34 0.12
C PRO A 231 16.41 -15.21 0.16
N MET A 232 15.53 -15.02 -0.83
CA MET A 232 14.19 -15.63 -0.91
C MET A 232 14.20 -17.15 -0.67
N LYS A 233 15.15 -17.85 -1.32
CA LYS A 233 15.25 -19.33 -1.22
C LYS A 233 15.53 -19.79 0.21
N THR A 234 16.40 -19.09 0.94
CA THR A 234 16.71 -19.41 2.34
C THR A 234 15.50 -19.13 3.22
N LEU A 235 14.94 -17.90 3.10
CA LEU A 235 13.83 -17.44 3.94
C LEU A 235 12.54 -18.24 3.77
N SER A 236 12.39 -18.98 2.66
CA SER A 236 11.23 -19.84 2.37
C SER A 236 11.52 -21.33 2.50
N SER A 237 12.73 -21.75 2.88
CA SER A 237 13.06 -23.16 2.98
C SER A 237 12.55 -23.79 4.27
N ASP A 238 12.02 -25.01 4.18
CA ASP A 238 11.49 -25.76 5.34
C ASP A 238 12.55 -25.98 6.42
N ILE A 239 13.80 -26.21 6.01
CA ILE A 239 14.93 -26.41 6.96
C ILE A 239 15.11 -25.14 7.79
N TYR A 240 15.25 -23.98 7.15
CA TYR A 240 15.42 -22.71 7.82
C TYR A 240 14.24 -22.40 8.75
N LEU A 241 13.01 -22.61 8.31
CA LEU A 241 11.81 -22.30 9.08
C LEU A 241 11.65 -23.22 10.29
N LYS A 242 12.06 -24.49 10.18
CA LYS A 242 12.14 -25.41 11.33
C LYS A 242 13.21 -24.96 12.34
N GLU A 243 14.39 -24.60 11.88
CA GLU A 243 15.46 -24.06 12.73
C GLU A 243 15.02 -22.80 13.48
N ARG A 244 14.28 -21.91 12.84
CA ARG A 244 13.72 -20.70 13.47
C ARG A 244 12.80 -21.00 14.65
N MET A 245 12.23 -22.21 14.74
CA MET A 245 11.32 -22.64 15.81
C MET A 245 11.98 -23.53 16.87
N ASN A 246 13.29 -23.81 16.78
CA ASN A 246 13.98 -24.71 17.70
C ASN A 246 14.01 -24.19 19.15
N ASP A 247 14.01 -22.88 19.34
CA ASP A 247 14.02 -22.23 20.67
C ASP A 247 12.61 -21.91 21.21
N PHE A 248 11.56 -22.32 20.51
CA PHE A 248 10.19 -22.11 20.99
C PHE A 248 9.87 -23.04 22.16
N ILE A 249 9.54 -22.47 23.31
CA ILE A 249 9.12 -23.19 24.52
C ILE A 249 7.70 -22.78 24.87
N PRO A 250 6.71 -23.72 24.91
CA PRO A 250 5.35 -23.41 25.36
C PRO A 250 5.34 -22.79 26.77
N GLY A 251 4.55 -21.73 26.94
CA GLY A 251 4.41 -21.02 28.22
C GLY A 251 5.59 -20.09 28.58
N LYS A 252 6.62 -19.96 27.73
CA LYS A 252 7.77 -19.08 27.95
C LYS A 252 7.99 -18.15 26.75
N ALA A 253 8.17 -16.87 27.01
CA ALA A 253 8.57 -15.92 25.97
C ALA A 253 10.01 -16.18 25.52
N THR A 254 10.24 -16.14 24.21
CA THR A 254 11.60 -16.18 23.65
C THR A 254 12.29 -14.82 23.91
N PRO A 255 13.56 -14.77 24.28
CA PRO A 255 14.35 -13.55 24.54
C PRO A 255 14.38 -12.60 23.34
#